data_c6c4fdf109c69bf9f45590fec637f890
#
_entry.id   c6c4fdf109c69bf9f45590fec637f890
#
_cell.length_a   1.000
_cell.length_b   1.000
_cell.length_c   1.000
_cell.angle_alpha   90.00
_cell.angle_beta   90.00
_cell.angle_gamma   90.00
#
_symmetry.space_group_name_H-M   'P 1'
#
loop_
_entity.id
_entity.type
_entity.pdbx_description
1 polymer ?
#
loop_
_entity_poly.entity_id
_entity_poly.type
_entity_poly.pdbx_seq_one_letter_code
_entity_poly.pdbx_strand_id
1 'polypeptide(L)'
;TKLTLQSINSIDNFGLIGIFILEPAEPVPPLSKEDLEFEQFQTIYMFKLKDCMDKLLAQKNIPAITELVQNIYTHYGALDHKLNFTQNLRSSADFVYKHSISVAILSAMIANEMHIEPEDSQSLIAASLLYDFGYLSVPKSILDKNEDLSASDRDLIQLKSEHGYEIIRPHFAELGLNDTSLEIIQNIIFEDHATISPRPPKPPVQLLIDILKAADKFDRLTAMNINHAPMSELAAMTFFYSHIAEYNRSVITALADSIQILPTGACLDFANGEKGLVLADNPADFLHPMILNFKDNQIYDLSDPETSDQLQIVDIMKTMDNRIAIDSDTLKQFVADPYIKVTADRFRAQKEKISRRKNGTSAIPHTKQPVMDKPVQSASPVSAVSIASRNEVTPPVKKQRPAKRKKLI
;
A
#
# COMPACT_ATOMS: atom_id res chain seq x y z
N THR A 1 12.12 -4.56 13.17
CA THR A 1 13.31 -5.23 12.57
C THR A 1 14.38 -5.40 13.62
N LYS A 2 14.90 -6.62 13.82
CA LYS A 2 16.04 -6.83 14.73
C LYS A 2 17.29 -6.30 14.05
N LEU A 3 17.98 -5.36 14.70
CA LEU A 3 19.27 -4.87 14.24
C LEU A 3 20.33 -5.96 14.41
N THR A 4 21.01 -6.32 13.32
CA THR A 4 22.20 -7.18 13.37
C THR A 4 23.43 -6.34 13.68
N LEU A 5 24.52 -6.97 14.13
CA LEU A 5 25.79 -6.29 14.32
C LEU A 5 26.29 -5.60 13.03
N GLN A 6 26.02 -6.22 11.87
CA GLN A 6 26.35 -5.65 10.57
C GLN A 6 25.52 -4.40 10.27
N SER A 7 24.21 -4.41 10.60
CA SER A 7 23.36 -3.24 10.45
C SER A 7 23.79 -2.10 11.36
N ILE A 8 24.17 -2.40 12.62
CA ILE A 8 24.69 -1.41 13.57
C ILE A 8 25.99 -0.77 13.03
N ASN A 9 26.93 -1.58 12.57
CA ASN A 9 28.18 -1.09 11.98
C ASN A 9 27.92 -0.25 10.71
N SER A 10 26.93 -0.60 9.91
CA SER A 10 26.54 0.19 8.73
C SER A 10 26.00 1.56 9.14
N ILE A 11 25.15 1.63 10.18
CA ILE A 11 24.61 2.90 10.72
C ILE A 11 25.76 3.78 11.23
N ASP A 12 26.73 3.21 11.94
CA ASP A 12 27.90 3.92 12.45
C ASP A 12 28.77 4.48 11.30
N ASN A 13 28.96 3.72 10.24
CA ASN A 13 29.68 4.15 9.03
C ASN A 13 29.03 5.33 8.31
N PHE A 14 27.71 5.54 8.47
CA PHE A 14 27.03 6.71 7.92
C PHE A 14 27.24 7.98 8.75
N GLY A 15 27.96 7.93 9.86
CA GLY A 15 28.24 9.08 10.73
C GLY A 15 26.99 9.66 11.39
N LEU A 16 25.95 8.84 11.57
CA LEU A 16 24.72 9.28 12.24
C LEU A 16 24.96 9.42 13.74
N ILE A 17 24.56 10.55 14.32
CA ILE A 17 24.66 10.83 15.75
C ILE A 17 23.78 9.86 16.57
N GLY A 18 22.75 9.28 15.94
CA GLY A 18 21.84 8.32 16.52
C GLY A 18 20.71 7.97 15.57
N ILE A 19 19.91 6.99 15.96
CA ILE A 19 18.67 6.61 15.27
C ILE A 19 17.52 6.68 16.26
N PHE A 20 16.34 7.06 15.79
CA PHE A 20 15.12 6.99 16.58
C PHE A 20 14.54 5.58 16.45
N ILE A 21 14.30 4.92 17.61
CA ILE A 21 13.63 3.64 17.68
C ILE A 21 12.23 3.92 18.22
N LEU A 22 11.22 3.51 17.48
CA LEU A 22 9.85 3.53 17.93
C LEU A 22 9.54 2.19 18.58
N GLU A 23 9.35 2.19 19.91
CA GLU A 23 8.89 1.03 20.64
C GLU A 23 7.39 1.22 20.93
N PRO A 24 6.51 0.34 20.41
CA PRO A 24 5.10 0.39 20.75
C PRO A 24 4.92 0.17 22.25
N ALA A 25 3.96 0.87 22.85
CA ALA A 25 3.67 0.78 24.28
C ALA A 25 3.13 -0.62 24.67
N GLU A 26 2.55 -1.32 23.71
CA GLU A 26 2.02 -2.67 23.85
C GLU A 26 2.61 -3.60 22.79
N PRO A 27 2.63 -4.93 23.01
CA PRO A 27 3.09 -5.89 22.02
C PRO A 27 2.27 -5.78 20.73
N VAL A 28 2.90 -5.42 19.63
CA VAL A 28 2.27 -5.40 18.31
C VAL A 28 2.30 -6.81 17.71
N PRO A 29 1.24 -7.23 17.02
CA PRO A 29 1.26 -8.48 16.27
C PRO A 29 2.41 -8.47 15.26
N PRO A 30 3.03 -9.63 14.99
CA PRO A 30 4.03 -9.72 13.95
C PRO A 30 3.38 -9.39 12.60
N LEU A 31 4.09 -8.64 11.76
CA LEU A 31 3.69 -8.39 10.38
C LEU A 31 3.46 -9.73 9.66
N SER A 32 2.46 -9.78 8.80
CA SER A 32 2.25 -10.92 7.93
C SER A 32 3.46 -11.11 6.99
N LYS A 33 3.60 -12.30 6.41
CA LYS A 33 4.66 -12.53 5.42
C LYS A 33 4.51 -11.60 4.22
N GLU A 34 3.28 -11.36 3.78
CA GLU A 34 2.95 -10.48 2.68
C GLU A 34 3.30 -9.01 3.00
N ASP A 35 2.96 -8.51 4.20
CA ASP A 35 3.34 -7.16 4.62
C ASP A 35 4.86 -6.97 4.63
N LEU A 36 5.62 -7.99 5.11
CA LEU A 36 7.08 -7.95 5.11
C LEU A 36 7.66 -7.95 3.68
N GLU A 37 7.10 -8.77 2.79
CA GLU A 37 7.50 -8.82 1.38
C GLU A 37 7.18 -7.48 0.70
N PHE A 38 6.06 -6.87 1.02
CA PHE A 38 5.66 -5.56 0.51
C PHE A 38 6.62 -4.44 0.96
N GLU A 39 6.94 -4.36 2.26
CA GLU A 39 7.93 -3.40 2.78
C GLU A 39 9.32 -3.59 2.16
N GLN A 40 9.75 -4.83 1.99
CA GLN A 40 11.03 -5.14 1.34
C GLN A 40 11.02 -4.72 -0.13
N PHE A 41 9.93 -4.99 -0.84
CA PHE A 41 9.76 -4.57 -2.22
C PHE A 41 9.88 -3.05 -2.35
N GLN A 42 9.08 -2.30 -1.59
CA GLN A 42 9.14 -0.83 -1.60
C GLN A 42 10.56 -0.31 -1.34
N THR A 43 11.25 -0.89 -0.37
CA THR A 43 12.61 -0.46 0.01
C THR A 43 13.62 -0.73 -1.10
N ILE A 44 13.66 -1.94 -1.65
CA ILE A 44 14.61 -2.34 -2.69
C ILE A 44 14.41 -1.51 -3.96
N TYR A 45 13.15 -1.38 -4.39
CA TYR A 45 12.84 -0.69 -5.64
C TYR A 45 12.94 0.83 -5.52
N MET A 46 12.75 1.39 -4.34
CA MET A 46 13.07 2.78 -4.06
C MET A 46 14.55 3.09 -4.34
N PHE A 47 15.47 2.25 -3.90
CA PHE A 47 16.89 2.45 -4.19
C PHE A 47 17.25 2.29 -5.67
N LYS A 48 16.59 1.33 -6.37
CA LYS A 48 16.76 1.17 -7.83
C LYS A 48 16.25 2.41 -8.58
N LEU A 49 15.06 2.91 -8.21
CA LEU A 49 14.50 4.12 -8.81
C LEU A 49 15.38 5.35 -8.52
N LYS A 50 15.88 5.46 -7.29
CA LYS A 50 16.80 6.55 -6.91
C LYS A 50 18.03 6.55 -7.79
N ASP A 51 18.70 5.42 -7.98
CA ASP A 51 19.87 5.31 -8.85
C ASP A 51 19.55 5.73 -10.29
N CYS A 52 18.39 5.33 -10.80
CA CYS A 52 17.91 5.73 -12.13
C CYS A 52 17.70 7.24 -12.23
N MET A 53 16.94 7.82 -11.29
CA MET A 53 16.62 9.24 -11.30
C MET A 53 17.86 10.12 -11.09
N ASP A 54 18.78 9.73 -10.21
CA ASP A 54 20.04 10.45 -9.97
C ASP A 54 20.93 10.46 -11.24
N LYS A 55 20.98 9.34 -11.98
CA LYS A 55 21.71 9.24 -13.25
C LYS A 55 21.02 10.04 -14.37
N LEU A 56 19.68 10.02 -14.41
CA LEU A 56 18.90 10.84 -15.34
C LEU A 56 19.13 12.32 -15.07
N LEU A 57 19.12 12.77 -13.82
CA LEU A 57 19.40 14.15 -13.45
C LEU A 57 20.82 14.58 -13.85
N ALA A 58 21.78 13.67 -13.70
CA ALA A 58 23.16 13.88 -14.13
C ALA A 58 23.35 13.72 -15.64
N GLN A 59 22.35 13.24 -16.40
CA GLN A 59 22.39 12.92 -17.82
C GLN A 59 23.56 11.99 -18.20
N LYS A 60 23.82 10.97 -17.38
CA LYS A 60 24.93 10.02 -17.55
C LYS A 60 24.51 8.60 -17.28
N ASN A 61 24.81 7.70 -18.22
CA ASN A 61 24.59 6.26 -18.08
C ASN A 61 23.17 5.93 -17.56
N ILE A 62 22.14 6.52 -18.20
CA ILE A 62 20.75 6.41 -17.80
C ILE A 62 20.30 4.95 -17.96
N PRO A 63 19.89 4.26 -16.88
CA PRO A 63 19.38 2.91 -16.99
C PRO A 63 17.93 2.90 -17.41
N ALA A 64 17.50 1.90 -18.15
CA ALA A 64 16.09 1.66 -18.44
C ALA A 64 15.34 1.27 -17.15
N ILE A 65 14.09 1.72 -17.02
CA ILE A 65 13.21 1.36 -15.90
C ILE A 65 12.34 0.14 -16.20
N THR A 66 12.50 -0.49 -17.36
CA THR A 66 11.67 -1.62 -17.84
C THR A 66 11.65 -2.79 -16.86
N GLU A 67 12.79 -3.13 -16.24
CA GLU A 67 12.84 -4.17 -15.20
C GLU A 67 11.98 -3.79 -13.99
N LEU A 68 12.02 -2.53 -13.56
CA LEU A 68 11.26 -2.02 -12.44
C LEU A 68 9.74 -2.05 -12.75
N VAL A 69 9.36 -1.60 -13.93
CA VAL A 69 7.98 -1.64 -14.44
C VAL A 69 7.47 -3.08 -14.47
N GLN A 70 8.25 -4.00 -15.04
CA GLN A 70 7.88 -5.42 -15.14
C GLN A 70 7.71 -6.07 -13.75
N ASN A 71 8.57 -5.74 -12.79
CA ASN A 71 8.47 -6.29 -11.44
C ASN A 71 7.23 -5.76 -10.71
N ILE A 72 6.92 -4.46 -10.81
CA ILE A 72 5.69 -3.89 -10.23
C ILE A 72 4.47 -4.54 -10.88
N TYR A 73 4.43 -4.65 -12.20
CA TYR A 73 3.33 -5.28 -12.92
C TYR A 73 3.14 -6.75 -12.51
N THR A 74 4.22 -7.52 -12.42
CA THR A 74 4.16 -8.95 -12.07
C THR A 74 3.68 -9.18 -10.65
N HIS A 75 4.08 -8.35 -9.68
CA HIS A 75 3.72 -8.54 -8.28
C HIS A 75 2.37 -7.92 -7.92
N TYR A 76 2.01 -6.77 -8.52
CA TYR A 76 0.84 -5.99 -8.10
C TYR A 76 -0.21 -5.79 -9.21
N GLY A 77 0.15 -5.99 -10.46
CA GLY A 77 -0.77 -5.87 -11.60
C GLY A 77 -1.60 -7.13 -11.89
N ALA A 78 -1.56 -8.14 -11.02
CA ALA A 78 -2.30 -9.40 -11.17
C ALA A 78 -2.75 -9.98 -9.82
N LEU A 79 -2.88 -9.14 -8.78
CA LEU A 79 -3.37 -9.57 -7.47
C LEU A 79 -4.85 -9.98 -7.57
N ASP A 80 -5.21 -11.06 -6.88
CA ASP A 80 -6.58 -11.58 -6.78
C ASP A 80 -7.25 -11.26 -5.43
N HIS A 81 -6.58 -10.47 -4.59
CA HIS A 81 -7.04 -10.07 -3.26
C HIS A 81 -6.63 -8.63 -2.95
N LYS A 82 -7.25 -8.03 -1.93
CA LYS A 82 -6.94 -6.69 -1.44
C LYS A 82 -5.63 -6.69 -0.66
N LEU A 83 -4.72 -5.77 -0.97
CA LEU A 83 -3.46 -5.60 -0.26
C LEU A 83 -3.62 -4.69 0.97
N ASN A 84 -2.96 -5.02 2.07
CA ASN A 84 -2.74 -4.09 3.17
C ASN A 84 -1.64 -3.10 2.75
N PHE A 85 -2.06 -1.92 2.26
CA PHE A 85 -1.15 -0.92 1.69
C PHE A 85 -0.47 -0.12 2.80
N THR A 86 0.62 -0.66 3.34
CA THR A 86 1.39 0.02 4.40
C THR A 86 2.29 1.11 3.82
N GLN A 87 2.35 2.23 4.53
CA GLN A 87 3.16 3.40 4.15
C GLN A 87 4.46 3.43 4.93
N ASN A 88 5.57 3.68 4.24
CA ASN A 88 6.86 3.91 4.87
C ASN A 88 7.02 5.39 5.26
N LEU A 89 7.62 5.66 6.44
CA LEU A 89 7.94 7.01 6.86
C LEU A 89 8.83 7.70 5.82
N ARG A 90 8.47 8.93 5.45
CA ARG A 90 9.13 9.74 4.43
C ARG A 90 9.78 10.97 5.03
N SER A 91 10.90 11.36 4.46
CA SER A 91 11.56 12.64 4.68
C SER A 91 11.62 13.41 3.36
N SER A 92 11.89 14.71 3.41
CA SER A 92 12.12 15.53 2.21
C SER A 92 13.24 15.00 1.30
N ALA A 93 14.16 14.18 1.85
CA ALA A 93 15.28 13.62 1.10
C ALA A 93 14.91 12.38 0.26
N ASP A 94 13.88 11.63 0.66
CA ASP A 94 13.47 10.38 0.02
C ASP A 94 12.00 10.38 -0.46
N PHE A 95 11.32 11.49 -0.24
CA PHE A 95 9.89 11.63 -0.57
C PHE A 95 9.58 11.23 -2.01
N VAL A 96 10.26 11.85 -3.00
CA VAL A 96 9.98 11.62 -4.42
C VAL A 96 10.09 10.13 -4.79
N TYR A 97 11.15 9.47 -4.35
CA TYR A 97 11.39 8.07 -4.69
C TYR A 97 10.35 7.13 -4.07
N LYS A 98 10.04 7.32 -2.78
CA LYS A 98 9.05 6.51 -2.07
C LYS A 98 7.64 6.77 -2.61
N HIS A 99 7.32 8.03 -2.86
CA HIS A 99 6.06 8.44 -3.46
C HIS A 99 5.85 7.80 -4.83
N SER A 100 6.81 7.95 -5.75
CA SER A 100 6.70 7.38 -7.10
C SER A 100 6.56 5.86 -7.09
N ILE A 101 7.25 5.13 -6.20
CA ILE A 101 7.06 3.67 -6.04
C ILE A 101 5.65 3.34 -5.55
N SER A 102 5.17 4.04 -4.52
CA SER A 102 3.82 3.81 -3.97
C SER A 102 2.73 4.11 -5.01
N VAL A 103 2.84 5.23 -5.71
CA VAL A 103 1.89 5.61 -6.79
C VAL A 103 1.92 4.58 -7.92
N ALA A 104 3.09 4.11 -8.32
CA ALA A 104 3.21 3.10 -9.38
C ALA A 104 2.57 1.75 -8.98
N ILE A 105 2.73 1.33 -7.71
CA ILE A 105 2.10 0.13 -7.18
C ILE A 105 0.57 0.31 -7.13
N LEU A 106 0.08 1.41 -6.56
CA LEU A 106 -1.35 1.73 -6.53
C LEU A 106 -1.96 1.77 -7.93
N SER A 107 -1.27 2.42 -8.88
CA SER A 107 -1.70 2.48 -10.27
C SER A 107 -1.81 1.10 -10.91
N ALA A 108 -0.84 0.20 -10.63
CA ALA A 108 -0.88 -1.18 -11.12
C ALA A 108 -2.07 -1.97 -10.54
N MET A 109 -2.34 -1.80 -9.25
CA MET A 109 -3.46 -2.48 -8.55
C MET A 109 -4.82 -1.98 -9.07
N ILE A 110 -4.99 -0.65 -9.21
CA ILE A 110 -6.21 -0.05 -9.75
C ILE A 110 -6.42 -0.51 -11.20
N ALA A 111 -5.37 -0.50 -12.02
CA ALA A 111 -5.43 -0.96 -13.41
C ALA A 111 -5.84 -2.44 -13.51
N ASN A 112 -5.36 -3.29 -12.58
CA ASN A 112 -5.76 -4.69 -12.49
C ASN A 112 -7.26 -4.85 -12.18
N GLU A 113 -7.78 -4.12 -11.18
CA GLU A 113 -9.22 -4.16 -10.85
C GLU A 113 -10.09 -3.64 -12.00
N MET A 114 -9.59 -2.72 -12.79
CA MET A 114 -10.27 -2.17 -13.97
C MET A 114 -10.05 -2.99 -15.24
N HIS A 115 -9.29 -4.08 -15.18
CA HIS A 115 -8.97 -4.95 -16.32
C HIS A 115 -8.33 -4.21 -17.48
N ILE A 116 -7.42 -3.29 -17.17
CA ILE A 116 -6.65 -2.55 -18.17
C ILE A 116 -5.69 -3.52 -18.88
N GLU A 117 -5.55 -3.35 -20.19
CA GLU A 117 -4.65 -4.19 -20.99
C GLU A 117 -3.19 -4.11 -20.49
N PRO A 118 -2.43 -5.20 -20.57
CA PRO A 118 -1.07 -5.28 -20.03
C PRO A 118 -0.13 -4.18 -20.53
N GLU A 119 -0.21 -3.80 -21.79
CA GLU A 119 0.63 -2.75 -22.40
C GLU A 119 0.32 -1.38 -21.82
N ASP A 120 -0.97 -1.04 -21.69
CA ASP A 120 -1.43 0.22 -21.10
C ASP A 120 -1.12 0.27 -19.59
N SER A 121 -1.28 -0.84 -18.87
CA SER A 121 -0.92 -0.96 -17.45
C SER A 121 0.58 -0.72 -17.24
N GLN A 122 1.46 -1.30 -18.06
CA GLN A 122 2.89 -1.08 -17.98
C GLN A 122 3.28 0.37 -18.34
N SER A 123 2.58 0.96 -19.33
CA SER A 123 2.76 2.37 -19.69
C SER A 123 2.39 3.31 -18.54
N LEU A 124 1.29 3.02 -17.84
CA LEU A 124 0.85 3.74 -16.66
C LEU A 124 1.85 3.62 -15.51
N ILE A 125 2.34 2.40 -15.21
CA ILE A 125 3.36 2.17 -14.19
C ILE A 125 4.63 2.98 -14.50
N ALA A 126 5.09 2.95 -15.75
CA ALA A 126 6.26 3.69 -16.19
C ALA A 126 6.08 5.21 -16.02
N ALA A 127 4.92 5.74 -16.37
CA ALA A 127 4.58 7.14 -16.18
C ALA A 127 4.54 7.49 -14.67
N SER A 128 3.92 6.64 -13.84
CA SER A 128 3.80 6.83 -12.39
C SER A 128 5.16 6.87 -11.68
N LEU A 129 6.16 6.19 -12.22
CA LEU A 129 7.52 6.22 -11.66
C LEU A 129 8.24 7.54 -11.91
N LEU A 130 7.88 8.31 -12.94
CA LEU A 130 8.70 9.43 -13.42
C LEU A 130 7.98 10.79 -13.44
N TYR A 131 6.64 10.86 -13.34
CA TYR A 131 5.91 12.14 -13.49
C TYR A 131 6.33 13.19 -12.45
N ASP A 132 6.73 12.78 -11.25
CA ASP A 132 7.20 13.66 -10.17
C ASP A 132 8.74 13.89 -10.18
N PHE A 133 9.44 13.45 -11.24
CA PHE A 133 10.90 13.60 -11.35
C PHE A 133 11.38 15.04 -11.14
N GLY A 134 10.63 16.04 -11.59
CA GLY A 134 10.93 17.44 -11.43
C GLY A 134 11.03 17.90 -9.97
N TYR A 135 10.34 17.25 -9.04
CA TYR A 135 10.39 17.55 -7.61
C TYR A 135 11.78 17.34 -7.01
N LEU A 136 12.66 16.54 -7.61
CA LEU A 136 14.07 16.40 -7.18
C LEU A 136 14.84 17.74 -7.27
N SER A 137 14.37 18.67 -8.09
CA SER A 137 14.97 20.00 -8.26
C SER A 137 14.27 21.11 -7.45
N VAL A 138 13.23 20.77 -6.67
CA VAL A 138 12.53 21.71 -5.79
C VAL A 138 13.36 21.92 -4.52
N PRO A 139 13.57 23.18 -4.08
CA PRO A 139 14.28 23.46 -2.85
C PRO A 139 13.64 22.78 -1.64
N LYS A 140 14.46 22.17 -0.78
CA LYS A 140 14.01 21.50 0.44
C LYS A 140 13.16 22.40 1.34
N SER A 141 13.51 23.69 1.42
CA SER A 141 12.74 24.69 2.19
C SER A 141 11.30 24.88 1.71
N ILE A 142 10.98 24.47 0.49
CA ILE A 142 9.61 24.47 -0.05
C ILE A 142 8.94 23.12 0.23
N LEU A 143 9.65 22.00 0.01
CA LEU A 143 9.13 20.67 0.28
C LEU A 143 8.78 20.44 1.76
N ASP A 144 9.45 21.14 2.67
CA ASP A 144 9.21 21.06 4.12
C ASP A 144 8.02 21.93 4.58
N LYS A 145 7.39 22.76 3.71
CA LYS A 145 6.28 23.66 4.07
C LYS A 145 4.90 22.98 4.17
N ASN A 146 4.78 21.74 3.72
CA ASN A 146 3.50 20.99 3.66
C ASN A 146 2.38 21.78 2.93
N GLU A 147 1.29 22.13 3.65
CA GLU A 147 0.11 22.80 3.08
C GLU A 147 0.25 24.33 2.96
N ASP A 148 1.25 24.92 3.61
CA ASP A 148 1.46 26.39 3.63
C ASP A 148 2.25 26.91 2.41
N LEU A 149 1.99 26.35 1.23
CA LEU A 149 2.60 26.79 0.01
C LEU A 149 2.03 28.14 -0.46
N SER A 150 2.88 29.14 -0.63
CA SER A 150 2.51 30.38 -1.29
C SER A 150 2.28 30.19 -2.79
N ALA A 151 1.67 31.17 -3.46
CA ALA A 151 1.52 31.13 -4.91
C ALA A 151 2.88 30.99 -5.61
N SER A 152 3.90 31.74 -5.17
CA SER A 152 5.26 31.64 -5.72
C SER A 152 5.94 30.30 -5.49
N ASP A 153 5.61 29.60 -4.39
CA ASP A 153 6.09 28.23 -4.17
C ASP A 153 5.48 27.27 -5.17
N ARG A 154 4.17 27.39 -5.41
CA ARG A 154 3.44 26.58 -6.42
C ARG A 154 3.98 26.84 -7.83
N ASP A 155 4.18 28.10 -8.19
CA ASP A 155 4.76 28.47 -9.50
C ASP A 155 6.16 27.86 -9.68
N LEU A 156 6.99 27.86 -8.60
CA LEU A 156 8.32 27.26 -8.67
C LEU A 156 8.24 25.72 -8.78
N ILE A 157 7.35 25.07 -8.05
CA ILE A 157 7.12 23.62 -8.17
C ILE A 157 6.70 23.29 -9.61
N GLN A 158 5.75 24.02 -10.17
CA GLN A 158 5.30 23.85 -11.54
C GLN A 158 6.47 23.99 -12.54
N LEU A 159 7.25 25.05 -12.44
CA LEU A 159 8.42 25.26 -13.28
C LEU A 159 9.44 24.11 -13.19
N LYS A 160 9.64 23.55 -11.99
CA LYS A 160 10.54 22.40 -11.79
C LYS A 160 9.96 21.12 -12.39
N SER A 161 8.64 20.88 -12.28
CA SER A 161 7.97 19.75 -12.91
C SER A 161 8.10 19.82 -14.45
N GLU A 162 7.87 20.97 -15.05
CA GLU A 162 8.04 21.21 -16.49
C GLU A 162 9.51 20.95 -16.91
N HIS A 163 10.46 21.48 -16.15
CA HIS A 163 11.89 21.23 -16.42
C HIS A 163 12.22 19.73 -16.31
N GLY A 164 11.63 19.01 -15.34
CA GLY A 164 11.76 17.56 -15.22
C GLY A 164 11.28 16.83 -16.48
N TYR A 165 10.13 17.23 -17.02
CA TYR A 165 9.62 16.68 -18.30
C TYR A 165 10.59 16.93 -19.47
N GLU A 166 11.17 18.13 -19.56
CA GLU A 166 12.14 18.45 -20.62
C GLU A 166 13.45 17.63 -20.51
N ILE A 167 13.80 17.15 -19.31
CA ILE A 167 14.89 16.19 -19.11
C ILE A 167 14.47 14.77 -19.53
N ILE A 168 13.27 14.32 -19.17
CA ILE A 168 12.77 12.98 -19.50
C ILE A 168 12.58 12.80 -21.01
N ARG A 169 11.97 13.78 -21.69
CA ARG A 169 11.54 13.69 -23.07
C ARG A 169 12.63 13.25 -24.07
N PRO A 170 13.85 13.79 -24.07
CA PRO A 170 14.89 13.36 -25.00
C PRO A 170 15.42 11.95 -24.71
N HIS A 171 15.27 11.47 -23.46
CA HIS A 171 15.76 10.16 -22.99
C HIS A 171 14.68 9.09 -22.88
N PHE A 172 13.47 9.36 -23.38
CA PHE A 172 12.34 8.43 -23.17
C PHE A 172 12.61 7.01 -23.70
N ALA A 173 13.24 6.88 -24.85
CA ALA A 173 13.59 5.58 -25.41
C ALA A 173 14.66 4.85 -24.59
N GLU A 174 15.66 5.55 -24.05
CA GLU A 174 16.70 4.99 -23.16
C GLU A 174 16.08 4.50 -21.85
N LEU A 175 15.12 5.25 -21.30
CA LEU A 175 14.37 4.89 -20.09
C LEU A 175 13.42 3.69 -20.34
N GLY A 176 13.13 3.35 -21.58
CA GLY A 176 12.18 2.29 -21.93
C GLY A 176 10.73 2.75 -21.85
N LEU A 177 10.48 4.07 -21.97
CA LEU A 177 9.13 4.64 -22.08
C LEU A 177 8.62 4.49 -23.51
N ASN A 178 7.30 4.45 -23.66
CA ASN A 178 6.60 4.55 -24.94
C ASN A 178 5.83 5.88 -25.06
N ASP A 179 5.21 6.11 -26.21
CA ASP A 179 4.46 7.34 -26.46
C ASP A 179 3.30 7.54 -25.46
N THR A 180 2.63 6.46 -25.06
CA THR A 180 1.55 6.49 -24.06
C THR A 180 2.05 6.95 -22.70
N SER A 181 3.19 6.40 -22.23
CA SER A 181 3.81 6.84 -20.95
C SER A 181 4.15 8.33 -21.01
N LEU A 182 4.72 8.80 -22.11
CA LEU A 182 5.12 10.19 -22.27
C LEU A 182 3.88 11.12 -22.34
N GLU A 183 2.81 10.69 -23.02
CA GLU A 183 1.53 11.41 -23.09
C GLU A 183 0.89 11.55 -21.70
N ILE A 184 0.92 10.49 -20.87
CA ILE A 184 0.43 10.53 -19.48
C ILE A 184 1.24 11.55 -18.67
N ILE A 185 2.57 11.47 -18.67
CA ILE A 185 3.44 12.39 -17.93
C ILE A 185 3.18 13.84 -18.36
N GLN A 186 3.11 14.09 -19.67
CA GLN A 186 2.85 15.42 -20.21
C GLN A 186 1.52 15.98 -19.74
N ASN A 187 0.44 15.19 -19.78
CA ASN A 187 -0.88 15.66 -19.39
C ASN A 187 -0.97 15.94 -17.89
N ILE A 188 -0.32 15.13 -17.04
CA ILE A 188 -0.26 15.39 -15.58
C ILE A 188 0.47 16.69 -15.28
N ILE A 189 1.61 16.94 -15.91
CA ILE A 189 2.46 18.11 -15.61
C ILE A 189 1.83 19.42 -16.14
N PHE A 190 1.21 19.38 -17.30
CA PHE A 190 0.71 20.58 -17.98
C PHE A 190 -0.81 20.78 -17.92
N GLU A 191 -1.52 20.03 -17.05
CA GLU A 191 -2.98 20.09 -16.95
C GLU A 191 -3.49 21.51 -16.65
N ASP A 192 -2.88 22.19 -15.68
CA ASP A 192 -3.29 23.51 -15.22
C ASP A 192 -2.61 24.66 -15.98
N HIS A 193 -1.84 24.36 -17.03
CA HIS A 193 -1.07 25.38 -17.72
C HIS A 193 -1.92 26.11 -18.77
N ALA A 194 -2.29 27.37 -18.50
CA ALA A 194 -3.16 28.19 -19.35
C ALA A 194 -2.65 28.43 -20.78
N THR A 195 -1.33 28.29 -21.02
CA THR A 195 -0.69 28.63 -22.31
C THR A 195 -0.21 27.40 -23.10
N ILE A 196 -0.04 26.25 -22.48
CA ILE A 196 0.50 25.02 -23.11
C ILE A 196 -0.40 23.83 -22.75
N SER A 197 -1.72 24.03 -22.77
CA SER A 197 -2.63 22.92 -22.53
C SER A 197 -2.37 21.84 -23.58
N PRO A 198 -1.97 20.62 -23.19
CA PRO A 198 -1.81 19.54 -24.15
C PRO A 198 -3.13 19.27 -24.85
N ARG A 199 -3.05 18.68 -26.04
CA ARG A 199 -4.26 18.21 -26.73
C ARG A 199 -5.01 17.26 -25.79
N PRO A 200 -6.35 17.38 -25.65
CA PRO A 200 -7.11 16.44 -24.84
C PRO A 200 -6.74 14.99 -25.20
N PRO A 201 -6.35 14.15 -24.24
CA PRO A 201 -5.96 12.78 -24.50
C PRO A 201 -7.15 11.97 -25.03
N LYS A 202 -6.85 10.92 -25.78
CA LYS A 202 -7.88 9.97 -26.20
C LYS A 202 -8.48 9.25 -24.96
N PRO A 203 -9.74 8.78 -25.03
CA PRO A 203 -10.38 8.15 -23.88
C PRO A 203 -9.55 7.05 -23.15
N PRO A 204 -8.82 6.13 -23.83
CA PRO A 204 -7.97 5.17 -23.12
C PRO A 204 -6.88 5.84 -22.29
N VAL A 205 -6.18 6.84 -22.83
CA VAL A 205 -5.11 7.56 -22.12
C VAL A 205 -5.71 8.42 -20.99
N GLN A 206 -6.88 9.03 -21.20
CA GLN A 206 -7.57 9.78 -20.14
C GLN A 206 -7.86 8.89 -18.92
N LEU A 207 -8.29 7.66 -19.13
CA LEU A 207 -8.53 6.72 -18.04
C LEU A 207 -7.24 6.41 -17.25
N LEU A 208 -6.12 6.23 -17.93
CA LEU A 208 -4.81 6.03 -17.28
C LEU A 208 -4.38 7.26 -16.46
N ILE A 209 -4.64 8.45 -16.96
CA ILE A 209 -4.41 9.72 -16.24
C ILE A 209 -5.29 9.77 -14.98
N ASP A 210 -6.58 9.43 -15.10
CA ASP A 210 -7.49 9.41 -13.96
C ASP A 210 -7.03 8.42 -12.87
N ILE A 211 -6.50 7.25 -13.27
CA ILE A 211 -5.92 6.26 -12.34
C ILE A 211 -4.70 6.86 -11.63
N LEU A 212 -3.77 7.46 -12.37
CA LEU A 212 -2.57 8.06 -11.77
C LEU A 212 -2.94 9.17 -10.79
N LYS A 213 -3.87 10.07 -11.13
CA LYS A 213 -4.35 11.13 -10.25
C LYS A 213 -4.96 10.60 -8.95
N ALA A 214 -5.77 9.55 -9.04
CA ALA A 214 -6.36 8.93 -7.86
C ALA A 214 -5.28 8.29 -6.97
N ALA A 215 -4.32 7.56 -7.56
CA ALA A 215 -3.20 6.95 -6.86
C ALA A 215 -2.29 7.99 -6.20
N ASP A 216 -1.92 9.06 -6.91
CA ASP A 216 -1.15 10.20 -6.39
C ASP A 216 -1.84 10.83 -5.19
N LYS A 217 -3.11 11.20 -5.33
CA LYS A 217 -3.87 11.85 -4.26
C LYS A 217 -4.02 10.94 -3.04
N PHE A 218 -4.34 9.65 -3.24
CA PHE A 218 -4.45 8.69 -2.14
C PHE A 218 -3.12 8.56 -1.39
N ASP A 219 -2.02 8.40 -2.10
CA ASP A 219 -0.70 8.31 -1.50
C ASP A 219 -0.32 9.57 -0.73
N ARG A 220 -0.58 10.77 -1.27
CA ARG A 220 -0.32 12.05 -0.56
C ARG A 220 -1.16 12.20 0.71
N LEU A 221 -2.41 11.73 0.73
CA LEU A 221 -3.28 11.78 1.90
C LEU A 221 -2.84 10.81 3.00
N THR A 222 -2.39 9.60 2.62
CA THR A 222 -2.08 8.52 3.56
C THR A 222 -0.60 8.39 3.89
N ALA A 223 0.28 9.13 3.21
CA ALA A 223 1.71 9.04 3.40
C ALA A 223 2.15 9.47 4.81
N MET A 224 2.95 8.63 5.46
CA MET A 224 3.61 8.96 6.71
C MET A 224 4.76 9.94 6.45
N ASN A 225 4.62 11.17 6.91
CA ASN A 225 5.65 12.22 6.80
C ASN A 225 6.08 12.68 8.19
N ILE A 226 7.35 13.06 8.36
CA ILE A 226 7.89 13.55 9.64
C ILE A 226 7.13 14.79 10.13
N ASN A 227 6.65 15.63 9.21
CA ASN A 227 6.05 16.93 9.52
C ASN A 227 4.51 16.92 9.43
N HIS A 228 3.89 15.80 9.04
CA HIS A 228 2.44 15.73 8.82
C HIS A 228 1.87 14.41 9.31
N ALA A 229 0.74 14.48 10.03
CA ALA A 229 0.00 13.27 10.40
C ALA A 229 -0.77 12.76 9.18
N PRO A 230 -0.57 11.48 8.77
CA PRO A 230 -1.29 10.90 7.64
C PRO A 230 -2.78 10.76 7.95
N MET A 231 -3.61 10.81 6.92
CA MET A 231 -4.98 10.29 7.02
C MET A 231 -4.95 8.76 7.08
N SER A 232 -5.97 8.18 7.69
CA SER A 232 -6.22 6.74 7.52
C SER A 232 -6.72 6.46 6.10
N GLU A 233 -6.65 5.21 5.69
CA GLU A 233 -7.24 4.75 4.42
C GLU A 233 -8.73 5.03 4.38
N LEU A 234 -9.43 4.88 5.52
CA LEU A 234 -10.86 5.22 5.66
C LEU A 234 -11.11 6.71 5.46
N ALA A 235 -10.34 7.58 6.13
CA ALA A 235 -10.47 9.03 5.99
C ALA A 235 -10.14 9.49 4.57
N ALA A 236 -9.13 8.90 3.92
CA ALA A 236 -8.80 9.18 2.54
C ALA A 236 -9.92 8.75 1.56
N MET A 237 -10.54 7.59 1.78
CA MET A 237 -11.70 7.18 0.97
C MET A 237 -12.91 8.09 1.22
N THR A 238 -13.16 8.51 2.46
CA THR A 238 -14.20 9.49 2.79
C THR A 238 -13.96 10.82 2.07
N PHE A 239 -12.70 11.27 1.99
CA PHE A 239 -12.33 12.43 1.18
C PHE A 239 -12.73 12.24 -0.29
N PHE A 240 -12.38 11.12 -0.94
CA PHE A 240 -12.75 10.86 -2.33
C PHE A 240 -14.27 10.85 -2.55
N TYR A 241 -15.03 10.21 -1.67
CA TYR A 241 -16.49 10.18 -1.81
C TYR A 241 -17.14 11.55 -1.61
N SER A 242 -16.60 12.39 -0.74
CA SER A 242 -17.06 13.77 -0.56
C SER A 242 -16.71 14.68 -1.75
N HIS A 243 -15.67 14.35 -2.51
CA HIS A 243 -15.22 15.07 -3.71
C HIS A 243 -15.41 14.26 -5.00
N ILE A 244 -16.35 13.34 -5.02
CA ILE A 244 -16.53 12.37 -6.12
C ILE A 244 -16.79 13.01 -7.49
N ALA A 245 -17.25 14.26 -7.51
CA ALA A 245 -17.45 15.03 -8.75
C ALA A 245 -16.12 15.42 -9.45
N GLU A 246 -15.01 15.41 -8.72
CA GLU A 246 -13.67 15.76 -9.20
C GLU A 246 -12.91 14.54 -9.74
N TYR A 247 -13.41 13.33 -9.45
CA TYR A 247 -12.73 12.08 -9.75
C TYR A 247 -13.59 11.15 -10.62
N ASN A 248 -12.92 10.27 -11.33
CA ASN A 248 -13.59 9.18 -12.04
C ASN A 248 -14.10 8.14 -11.04
N ARG A 249 -15.43 8.02 -10.93
CA ARG A 249 -16.07 7.13 -9.94
C ARG A 249 -15.62 5.67 -10.06
N SER A 250 -15.45 5.15 -11.29
CA SER A 250 -15.02 3.76 -11.46
C SER A 250 -13.58 3.55 -10.99
N VAL A 251 -12.72 4.55 -11.13
CA VAL A 251 -11.34 4.53 -10.60
C VAL A 251 -11.35 4.51 -9.07
N ILE A 252 -12.18 5.33 -8.41
CA ILE A 252 -12.28 5.35 -6.94
C ILE A 252 -12.84 4.04 -6.41
N THR A 253 -13.81 3.43 -7.11
CA THR A 253 -14.30 2.10 -6.75
C THR A 253 -13.20 1.05 -6.87
N ALA A 254 -12.43 1.05 -7.98
CA ALA A 254 -11.32 0.12 -8.17
C ALA A 254 -10.20 0.32 -7.13
N LEU A 255 -9.91 1.56 -6.72
CA LEU A 255 -8.99 1.84 -5.61
C LEU A 255 -9.48 1.20 -4.31
N ALA A 256 -10.76 1.36 -3.95
CA ALA A 256 -11.36 0.76 -2.76
C ALA A 256 -11.36 -0.78 -2.82
N ASP A 257 -11.44 -1.36 -4.02
CA ASP A 257 -11.38 -2.80 -4.23
C ASP A 257 -9.96 -3.37 -4.28
N SER A 258 -8.95 -2.52 -4.44
CA SER A 258 -7.54 -2.91 -4.48
C SER A 258 -6.89 -3.01 -3.10
N ILE A 259 -7.33 -2.22 -2.12
CA ILE A 259 -6.69 -2.09 -0.81
C ILE A 259 -7.61 -2.54 0.35
N GLN A 260 -6.99 -2.94 1.46
CA GLN A 260 -7.69 -3.21 2.70
C GLN A 260 -7.89 -1.89 3.46
N ILE A 261 -9.13 -1.40 3.50
CA ILE A 261 -9.48 -0.14 4.17
C ILE A 261 -9.76 -0.37 5.66
N LEU A 262 -10.54 -1.40 5.97
CA LEU A 262 -10.84 -1.84 7.34
C LEU A 262 -10.45 -3.31 7.52
N PRO A 263 -9.15 -3.62 7.70
CA PRO A 263 -8.71 -4.99 7.87
C PRO A 263 -9.22 -5.59 9.19
N THR A 264 -9.42 -6.90 9.21
CA THR A 264 -9.68 -7.65 10.46
C THR A 264 -8.59 -7.36 11.48
N GLY A 265 -9.00 -7.02 12.71
CA GLY A 265 -8.11 -6.61 13.80
C GLY A 265 -7.85 -5.10 13.85
N ALA A 266 -8.39 -4.29 12.94
CA ALA A 266 -8.33 -2.84 13.03
C ALA A 266 -9.19 -2.34 14.20
N CYS A 267 -8.65 -1.43 15.00
CA CYS A 267 -9.40 -0.73 16.05
C CYS A 267 -10.12 0.49 15.47
N LEU A 268 -11.37 0.67 15.87
CA LEU A 268 -12.28 1.70 15.34
C LEU A 268 -12.65 2.72 16.41
N ASP A 269 -12.79 3.97 15.98
CA ASP A 269 -13.48 5.03 16.71
C ASP A 269 -14.87 5.24 16.12
N PHE A 270 -15.90 5.27 16.99
CA PHE A 270 -17.28 5.53 16.59
C PHE A 270 -17.70 6.97 16.93
N ALA A 271 -18.69 7.50 16.20
CA ALA A 271 -19.21 8.87 16.37
C ALA A 271 -19.77 9.12 17.78
N ASN A 272 -20.26 8.10 18.47
CA ASN A 272 -20.74 8.16 19.84
C ASN A 272 -19.63 8.13 20.89
N GLY A 273 -18.35 8.12 20.47
CA GLY A 273 -17.16 8.05 21.34
C GLY A 273 -16.81 6.63 21.84
N GLU A 274 -17.55 5.62 21.44
CA GLU A 274 -17.23 4.23 21.70
C GLU A 274 -16.09 3.76 20.80
N LYS A 275 -15.51 2.62 21.12
CA LYS A 275 -14.40 1.99 20.38
C LYS A 275 -14.72 0.55 20.11
N GLY A 276 -14.18 0.03 19.00
CA GLY A 276 -14.40 -1.35 18.62
C GLY A 276 -13.25 -1.96 17.84
N LEU A 277 -13.44 -3.20 17.48
CA LEU A 277 -12.49 -4.02 16.73
C LEU A 277 -13.18 -4.66 15.54
N VAL A 278 -12.58 -4.58 14.37
CA VAL A 278 -13.07 -5.32 13.19
C VAL A 278 -12.80 -6.82 13.37
N LEU A 279 -13.86 -7.61 13.39
CA LEU A 279 -13.79 -9.08 13.47
C LEU A 279 -13.80 -9.73 12.09
N ALA A 280 -14.54 -9.16 11.15
CA ALA A 280 -14.60 -9.63 9.76
C ALA A 280 -14.92 -8.47 8.84
N ASP A 281 -14.22 -8.38 7.72
CA ASP A 281 -14.49 -7.46 6.63
C ASP A 281 -15.79 -7.81 5.91
N ASN A 282 -16.49 -6.81 5.38
CA ASN A 282 -17.64 -6.99 4.52
C ASN A 282 -17.23 -6.74 3.05
N PRO A 283 -17.10 -7.79 2.22
CA PRO A 283 -16.63 -7.64 0.85
C PRO A 283 -17.58 -6.83 -0.06
N ALA A 284 -18.84 -6.68 0.32
CA ALA A 284 -19.83 -5.93 -0.45
C ALA A 284 -19.87 -4.45 -0.08
N ASP A 285 -19.51 -4.13 1.16
CA ASP A 285 -19.52 -2.77 1.70
C ASP A 285 -18.50 -2.67 2.82
N PHE A 286 -17.33 -2.10 2.50
CA PHE A 286 -16.23 -2.03 3.45
C PHE A 286 -16.50 -1.12 4.65
N LEU A 287 -17.48 -0.20 4.57
CA LEU A 287 -17.87 0.67 5.68
C LEU A 287 -18.73 -0.03 6.73
N HIS A 288 -19.26 -1.20 6.42
CA HIS A 288 -20.16 -1.94 7.28
C HIS A 288 -19.64 -3.36 7.61
N PRO A 289 -18.46 -3.46 8.29
CA PRO A 289 -17.91 -4.74 8.73
C PRO A 289 -18.67 -5.33 9.92
N MET A 290 -18.31 -6.55 10.31
CA MET A 290 -18.68 -7.10 11.62
C MET A 290 -17.65 -6.67 12.65
N ILE A 291 -18.12 -6.14 13.79
CA ILE A 291 -17.26 -5.53 14.81
C ILE A 291 -17.55 -6.09 16.22
N LEU A 292 -16.54 -6.03 17.09
CA LEU A 292 -16.69 -6.16 18.55
C LEU A 292 -16.70 -4.74 19.14
N ASN A 293 -17.76 -4.37 19.86
CA ASN A 293 -17.80 -3.11 20.59
C ASN A 293 -17.17 -3.30 21.98
N PHE A 294 -16.19 -2.48 22.34
CA PHE A 294 -15.46 -2.58 23.63
C PHE A 294 -16.27 -2.11 24.84
N LYS A 295 -17.35 -1.34 24.65
CA LYS A 295 -18.16 -0.83 25.76
C LYS A 295 -18.98 -1.93 26.44
N ASP A 296 -19.61 -2.78 25.66
CA ASP A 296 -20.52 -3.84 26.12
C ASP A 296 -20.01 -5.25 25.83
N ASN A 297 -18.90 -5.34 25.13
CA ASN A 297 -18.27 -6.59 24.69
C ASN A 297 -19.21 -7.45 23.82
N GLN A 298 -20.09 -6.79 23.02
CA GLN A 298 -21.01 -7.44 22.11
C GLN A 298 -20.51 -7.32 20.66
N ILE A 299 -20.97 -8.26 19.84
CA ILE A 299 -20.66 -8.28 18.40
C ILE A 299 -21.83 -7.70 17.62
N TYR A 300 -21.50 -6.77 16.73
CA TYR A 300 -22.44 -6.07 15.89
C TYR A 300 -22.12 -6.29 14.41
N ASP A 301 -23.15 -6.52 13.62
CA ASP A 301 -23.09 -6.53 12.15
C ASP A 301 -23.51 -5.14 11.66
N LEU A 302 -22.54 -4.32 11.24
CA LEU A 302 -22.83 -2.97 10.76
C LEU A 302 -23.53 -2.95 9.39
N SER A 303 -23.74 -4.10 8.73
CA SER A 303 -24.58 -4.18 7.55
C SER A 303 -26.09 -4.08 7.87
N ASP A 304 -26.45 -4.18 9.16
CA ASP A 304 -27.80 -3.90 9.63
C ASP A 304 -27.95 -2.38 9.83
N PRO A 305 -28.93 -1.70 9.17
CA PRO A 305 -29.11 -0.26 9.26
C PRO A 305 -29.36 0.26 10.69
N GLU A 306 -30.09 -0.49 11.54
CA GLU A 306 -30.34 -0.06 12.93
C GLU A 306 -29.05 -0.03 13.73
N THR A 307 -28.15 -0.95 13.47
CA THR A 307 -26.85 -1.05 14.14
C THR A 307 -25.88 0.00 13.61
N SER A 308 -25.82 0.19 12.30
CA SER A 308 -24.90 1.15 11.67
C SER A 308 -25.25 2.60 12.01
N ASP A 309 -26.54 2.92 12.17
CA ASP A 309 -26.98 4.25 12.62
C ASP A 309 -26.51 4.60 14.05
N GLN A 310 -26.38 3.58 14.90
CA GLN A 310 -25.91 3.74 16.29
C GLN A 310 -24.38 3.74 16.42
N LEU A 311 -23.69 2.98 15.58
CA LEU A 311 -22.25 2.74 15.61
C LEU A 311 -21.60 3.19 14.30
N GLN A 312 -21.75 4.46 13.96
CA GLN A 312 -21.10 5.06 12.79
C GLN A 312 -19.59 5.10 12.98
N ILE A 313 -18.85 4.46 12.09
CA ILE A 313 -17.37 4.49 12.09
C ILE A 313 -16.93 5.90 11.68
N VAL A 314 -16.10 6.53 12.50
CA VAL A 314 -15.51 7.86 12.22
C VAL A 314 -14.11 7.69 11.64
N ASP A 315 -13.28 6.87 12.28
CA ASP A 315 -11.90 6.64 11.84
C ASP A 315 -11.34 5.33 12.42
N ILE A 316 -10.17 4.94 11.93
CA ILE A 316 -9.34 3.88 12.49
C ILE A 316 -8.46 4.51 13.56
N MET A 317 -8.37 3.89 14.73
CA MET A 317 -7.43 4.30 15.76
C MET A 317 -6.00 4.24 15.25
N LYS A 318 -5.37 5.40 15.10
CA LYS A 318 -4.00 5.49 14.57
C LYS A 318 -2.97 5.21 15.66
N THR A 319 -2.53 3.97 15.71
CA THR A 319 -1.17 3.64 16.13
C THR A 319 -0.38 3.25 14.88
N MET A 320 0.94 3.20 14.92
CA MET A 320 1.73 2.76 13.77
C MET A 320 1.40 1.34 13.30
N ASP A 321 0.81 0.54 14.16
CA ASP A 321 0.10 -0.70 13.84
C ASP A 321 -1.07 -0.82 14.82
N ASN A 322 -2.26 -0.50 14.35
CA ASN A 322 -3.49 -0.55 15.16
C ASN A 322 -4.21 -1.90 15.10
N ARG A 323 -3.63 -2.90 14.44
CA ARG A 323 -4.20 -4.24 14.32
C ARG A 323 -3.94 -5.04 15.60
N ILE A 324 -5.00 -5.62 16.14
CA ILE A 324 -4.89 -6.61 17.22
C ILE A 324 -4.91 -7.99 16.56
N ALA A 325 -3.88 -8.81 16.85
CA ALA A 325 -3.91 -10.21 16.45
C ALA A 325 -4.99 -10.93 17.25
N ILE A 326 -6.06 -11.30 16.56
CA ILE A 326 -7.10 -12.15 17.16
C ILE A 326 -6.61 -13.59 17.00
N ASP A 327 -6.25 -14.22 18.14
CA ASP A 327 -5.87 -15.63 18.11
C ASP A 327 -7.06 -16.54 17.78
N SER A 328 -6.74 -17.72 17.26
CA SER A 328 -7.76 -18.69 16.85
C SER A 328 -8.66 -19.20 17.98
N ASP A 329 -8.21 -19.10 19.23
CA ASP A 329 -8.97 -19.57 20.40
C ASP A 329 -9.93 -18.49 20.90
N THR A 330 -9.52 -17.22 20.84
CA THR A 330 -10.42 -16.08 21.04
C THR A 330 -11.51 -16.06 19.97
N LEU A 331 -11.17 -16.24 18.70
CA LEU A 331 -12.16 -16.38 17.61
C LEU A 331 -13.14 -17.53 17.84
N LYS A 332 -12.69 -18.69 18.35
CA LYS A 332 -13.57 -19.82 18.66
C LYS A 332 -14.59 -19.52 19.75
N GLN A 333 -14.26 -18.71 20.74
CA GLN A 333 -15.19 -18.29 21.79
C GLN A 333 -16.35 -17.47 21.20
N PHE A 334 -16.06 -16.61 20.22
CA PHE A 334 -17.08 -15.81 19.52
C PHE A 334 -17.86 -16.64 18.50
N VAL A 335 -17.22 -17.58 17.79
CA VAL A 335 -17.87 -18.48 16.80
C VAL A 335 -18.83 -19.49 17.46
N ALA A 336 -18.77 -19.66 18.78
CA ALA A 336 -19.76 -20.48 19.50
C ALA A 336 -21.16 -19.86 19.52
N ASP A 337 -21.29 -18.56 19.27
CA ASP A 337 -22.58 -17.90 19.14
C ASP A 337 -23.22 -18.25 17.77
N PRO A 338 -24.46 -18.82 17.75
CA PRO A 338 -25.16 -19.18 16.51
C PRO A 338 -25.37 -18.00 15.55
N TYR A 339 -25.59 -16.79 16.04
CA TYR A 339 -25.78 -15.58 15.23
C TYR A 339 -24.50 -15.19 14.50
N ILE A 340 -23.37 -15.21 15.19
CA ILE A 340 -22.06 -14.90 14.61
C ILE A 340 -21.72 -15.90 13.52
N LYS A 341 -21.96 -17.19 13.78
CA LYS A 341 -21.73 -18.26 12.82
C LYS A 341 -22.50 -18.04 11.52
N VAL A 342 -23.78 -17.72 11.62
CA VAL A 342 -24.64 -17.45 10.44
C VAL A 342 -24.12 -16.23 9.66
N THR A 343 -23.72 -15.16 10.36
CA THR A 343 -23.21 -13.93 9.73
C THR A 343 -21.85 -14.16 9.08
N ALA A 344 -20.93 -14.86 9.77
CA ALA A 344 -19.62 -15.22 9.21
C ALA A 344 -19.74 -16.16 8.00
N ASP A 345 -20.66 -17.12 8.02
CA ASP A 345 -20.92 -17.99 6.89
C ASP A 345 -21.56 -17.22 5.70
N ARG A 346 -22.39 -16.22 5.97
CA ARG A 346 -22.93 -15.31 4.95
C ARG A 346 -21.82 -14.51 4.26
N PHE A 347 -20.91 -13.92 5.04
CA PHE A 347 -19.77 -13.17 4.49
C PHE A 347 -18.81 -14.08 3.71
N ARG A 348 -18.53 -15.28 4.21
CA ARG A 348 -17.70 -16.26 3.50
C ARG A 348 -18.32 -16.67 2.17
N ALA A 349 -19.63 -16.96 2.14
CA ALA A 349 -20.34 -17.29 0.92
C ALA A 349 -20.38 -16.12 -0.09
N GLN A 350 -20.43 -14.89 0.40
CA GLN A 350 -20.39 -13.69 -0.42
C GLN A 350 -19.00 -13.47 -1.03
N LYS A 351 -17.94 -13.63 -0.23
CA LYS A 351 -16.54 -13.58 -0.68
C LYS A 351 -16.26 -14.65 -1.75
N GLU A 352 -16.72 -15.87 -1.55
CA GLU A 352 -16.63 -16.94 -2.57
C GLU A 352 -17.37 -16.59 -3.87
N LYS A 353 -18.55 -15.96 -3.80
CA LYS A 353 -19.29 -15.53 -5.00
C LYS A 353 -18.54 -14.46 -5.78
N ILE A 354 -17.91 -13.51 -5.08
CA ILE A 354 -17.11 -12.44 -5.70
C ILE A 354 -15.86 -13.05 -6.34
N SER A 355 -15.12 -13.92 -5.63
CA SER A 355 -13.96 -14.63 -6.15
C SER A 355 -14.30 -15.48 -7.39
N ARG A 356 -15.42 -16.22 -7.36
CA ARG A 356 -15.89 -17.00 -8.53
C ARG A 356 -16.26 -16.12 -9.72
N ARG A 357 -16.78 -14.91 -9.51
CA ARG A 357 -17.05 -13.94 -10.59
C ARG A 357 -15.75 -13.42 -11.19
N LYS A 358 -14.75 -13.07 -10.37
CA LYS A 358 -13.41 -12.65 -10.83
C LYS A 358 -12.73 -13.76 -11.65
N ASN A 359 -12.73 -14.99 -11.16
CA ASN A 359 -12.13 -16.15 -11.86
C ASN A 359 -12.91 -16.63 -13.10
N GLY A 360 -14.21 -16.35 -13.19
CA GLY A 360 -15.05 -16.72 -14.33
C GLY A 360 -14.91 -15.81 -15.54
N THR A 361 -14.34 -14.61 -15.37
CA THR A 361 -14.15 -13.65 -16.46
C THR A 361 -12.83 -13.85 -17.20
N SER A 362 -11.88 -14.64 -16.64
CA SER A 362 -10.57 -14.89 -17.26
C SER A 362 -10.45 -16.19 -18.06
N ALA A 363 -11.56 -16.91 -18.32
CA ALA A 363 -11.54 -18.12 -19.14
C ALA A 363 -11.76 -17.81 -20.62
N ILE A 364 -10.70 -17.35 -21.30
CA ILE A 364 -10.59 -17.50 -22.76
C ILE A 364 -10.30 -18.97 -23.02
N PRO A 365 -11.05 -19.70 -23.88
CA PRO A 365 -10.84 -21.10 -24.11
C PRO A 365 -9.57 -21.32 -24.95
N HIS A 366 -8.51 -21.78 -24.31
CA HIS A 366 -7.36 -22.33 -25.04
C HIS A 366 -7.77 -23.61 -25.76
N THR A 367 -7.72 -23.57 -27.07
CA THR A 367 -7.88 -24.68 -27.99
C THR A 367 -6.90 -25.81 -27.64
N LYS A 368 -7.44 -27.00 -27.44
CA LYS A 368 -6.69 -28.22 -27.17
C LYS A 368 -5.80 -28.58 -28.35
N GLN A 369 -4.50 -28.75 -28.12
CA GLN A 369 -3.62 -29.55 -28.98
C GLN A 369 -3.43 -30.97 -28.40
N PRO A 370 -3.23 -32.00 -29.25
CA PRO A 370 -3.39 -33.39 -28.85
C PRO A 370 -2.20 -33.96 -28.10
N VAL A 371 -2.53 -34.86 -27.20
CA VAL A 371 -1.67 -35.68 -26.36
C VAL A 371 -0.79 -36.60 -27.21
N MET A 372 0.50 -36.68 -26.93
CA MET A 372 1.38 -37.80 -27.30
C MET A 372 1.87 -38.51 -26.03
N ASP A 373 1.87 -39.84 -26.15
CA ASP A 373 2.00 -40.85 -25.12
C ASP A 373 3.31 -40.89 -24.32
N LYS A 374 3.15 -41.55 -23.16
CA LYS A 374 4.16 -41.92 -22.15
C LYS A 374 5.22 -42.92 -22.69
N PRO A 375 6.34 -43.14 -21.95
CA PRO A 375 6.36 -44.35 -21.11
C PRO A 375 6.87 -44.17 -19.66
N VAL A 376 6.46 -45.18 -18.89
CA VAL A 376 6.65 -45.55 -17.50
C VAL A 376 8.06 -46.05 -17.19
N GLN A 377 8.57 -45.78 -15.97
CA GLN A 377 9.32 -46.69 -15.06
C GLN A 377 9.73 -45.92 -13.79
N SER A 378 9.19 -46.26 -12.67
CA SER A 378 9.50 -47.23 -11.61
C SER A 378 10.78 -46.93 -10.81
N ALA A 379 10.68 -46.64 -9.52
CA ALA A 379 11.16 -47.40 -8.36
C ALA A 379 11.15 -46.58 -7.05
N SER A 380 10.62 -47.21 -6.04
CA SER A 380 10.64 -46.84 -4.60
C SER A 380 11.88 -47.43 -3.91
N PRO A 381 11.98 -47.46 -2.57
CA PRO A 381 12.08 -46.43 -1.52
C PRO A 381 13.29 -46.67 -0.59
N VAL A 382 13.66 -45.74 0.28
CA VAL A 382 14.45 -46.09 1.50
C VAL A 382 14.12 -45.05 2.61
N SER A 383 13.47 -45.50 3.62
CA SER A 383 13.77 -45.65 5.05
C SER A 383 14.03 -44.42 5.92
N ALA A 384 13.20 -44.38 6.96
CA ALA A 384 13.22 -43.53 8.15
C ALA A 384 14.46 -43.77 9.03
N VAL A 385 14.89 -42.71 9.73
CA VAL A 385 15.59 -42.83 11.02
C VAL A 385 15.04 -41.80 11.97
N SER A 386 14.50 -42.26 13.08
CA SER A 386 14.11 -41.53 14.27
C SER A 386 15.31 -41.39 15.22
N ILE A 387 15.47 -40.24 15.89
CA ILE A 387 16.23 -40.14 17.15
C ILE A 387 15.57 -39.10 18.05
N ALA A 388 14.96 -39.55 19.03
CA ALA A 388 14.90 -39.38 20.51
C ALA A 388 15.30 -38.00 21.12
N SER A 389 14.35 -37.56 21.92
CA SER A 389 14.36 -36.58 23.02
C SER A 389 15.59 -36.55 23.94
N ARG A 390 15.96 -35.36 24.39
CA ARG A 390 16.52 -35.15 25.73
C ARG A 390 16.05 -33.82 26.33
N ASN A 391 15.44 -33.95 27.48
CA ASN A 391 15.12 -32.88 28.45
C ASN A 391 16.40 -32.32 29.06
N GLU A 392 16.50 -31.00 29.23
CA GLU A 392 17.32 -30.42 30.26
C GLU A 392 16.62 -29.22 30.93
N VAL A 393 16.72 -29.26 32.28
CA VAL A 393 16.07 -28.44 33.28
C VAL A 393 16.86 -27.14 33.49
N THR A 394 16.19 -26.00 33.51
CA THR A 394 16.78 -24.72 33.92
C THR A 394 16.40 -24.36 35.39
N PRO A 395 17.34 -23.84 36.20
CA PRO A 395 17.05 -23.40 37.56
C PRO A 395 16.60 -21.93 37.63
N PRO A 396 15.98 -21.47 38.72
CA PRO A 396 15.24 -20.23 38.82
C PRO A 396 16.12 -19.00 39.08
N VAL A 397 15.75 -17.88 38.43
CA VAL A 397 16.41 -16.58 38.58
C VAL A 397 15.81 -15.80 39.77
N LYS A 398 16.67 -15.25 40.60
CA LYS A 398 16.36 -14.41 41.78
C LYS A 398 15.89 -13.02 41.36
N LYS A 399 14.78 -12.56 41.97
CA LYS A 399 14.27 -11.18 41.90
C LYS A 399 15.25 -10.20 42.56
N GLN A 400 15.67 -9.15 41.87
CA GLN A 400 16.29 -7.96 42.43
C GLN A 400 15.29 -6.80 42.49
N ARG A 401 15.37 -6.05 43.61
CA ARG A 401 14.51 -4.89 43.95
C ARG A 401 14.96 -3.63 43.20
N PRO A 402 14.06 -2.66 42.93
CA PRO A 402 14.39 -1.44 42.20
C PRO A 402 15.10 -0.39 43.06
N ALA A 403 16.09 0.28 42.50
CA ALA A 403 16.86 1.36 43.08
C ALA A 403 16.13 2.72 42.96
N LYS A 404 16.28 3.53 44.02
CA LYS A 404 15.63 4.85 44.21
C LYS A 404 16.15 5.91 43.24
N ARG A 405 15.22 6.68 42.66
CA ARG A 405 15.49 7.94 41.93
C ARG A 405 16.10 9.00 42.84
N LYS A 406 17.23 9.60 42.47
CA LYS A 406 17.68 10.92 42.98
C LYS A 406 17.21 12.00 42.00
N LYS A 407 16.51 13.03 42.55
CA LYS A 407 16.26 14.32 41.90
C LYS A 407 17.57 15.07 41.82
N LEU A 408 17.82 15.69 40.69
CA LEU A 408 18.76 16.80 40.56
C LEU A 408 18.00 18.03 40.01
N ILE A 409 18.32 19.10 40.61
CA ILE A 409 17.80 20.49 40.51
C ILE A 409 18.03 21.04 39.11
#